data_efb0c76292f320446cbc9cd6a6fa5f84
#
_entry.id   efb0c76292f320446cbc9cd6a6fa5f84
#
_cell.length_a   1.000
_cell.length_b   1.000
_cell.length_c   1.000
_cell.angle_alpha   90.00
_cell.angle_beta   90.00
_cell.angle_gamma   90.00
#
_symmetry.space_group_name_H-M   'P 1'
#
loop_
_entity.id
_entity.type
_entity.pdbx_description
1 polymer ?
#
loop_
_entity_poly.entity_id
_entity_poly.type
_entity_poly.pdbx_seq_one_letter_code
_entity_poly.pdbx_strand_id
1 'polypeptide(L)'
;PTRRSSDLVRMRTADLTLRYQQDSTLIAHRVLLQEQKNKVLVLRQTQFVVFAVAVVSILTAVFLYLYSKKKRALLLARNHRTVSTLRLENIRNRLSPHFIFNMLNREMAERNVEEKQELSSLVKLMRRNLELAEQLCVTLAEELDFVKTYINLERRSLGPDFHSELKIEKDVQPEQIRIPSMMIQIPVENAVKHALREKEGERNLWVSVCRRGNGICIKITDNGGGYRPDSRNRGTGTGMKVIMQTIRILNNKNKEAIDVLVHNVSLQSGEMGCEVTFWLPDNYDYRI
;
A
#
# COMPACT_ATOMS: atom_id res chain seq x y z
N PRO A 1 103.57 -39.69 42.75
CA PRO A 1 102.65 -40.12 41.66
C PRO A 1 101.20 -39.69 41.87
N THR A 2 100.84 -39.31 43.11
CA THR A 2 99.41 -39.05 43.49
C THR A 2 98.88 -37.64 43.14
N ARG A 3 99.68 -36.63 42.96
CA ARG A 3 99.22 -35.24 42.62
C ARG A 3 98.74 -35.11 41.15
N ARG A 4 99.40 -35.73 40.20
CA ARG A 4 99.07 -35.70 38.78
C ARG A 4 97.77 -36.41 38.47
N SER A 5 97.38 -37.42 39.17
CA SER A 5 96.13 -38.18 39.02
C SER A 5 94.97 -37.43 39.54
N SER A 6 95.05 -36.65 40.64
CA SER A 6 93.97 -35.80 41.18
C SER A 6 93.67 -34.57 40.31
N ASP A 7 94.71 -33.99 39.67
CA ASP A 7 94.52 -32.85 38.76
C ASP A 7 93.88 -33.30 37.45
N LEU A 8 94.13 -34.47 36.95
CA LEU A 8 93.51 -35.06 35.77
C LEU A 8 92.00 -35.38 36.03
N VAL A 9 91.69 -35.87 37.21
CA VAL A 9 90.30 -36.12 37.62
C VAL A 9 89.51 -34.78 37.75
N ARG A 10 90.16 -33.76 38.36
CA ARG A 10 89.52 -32.41 38.45
C ARG A 10 89.26 -31.76 37.08
N MET A 11 90.21 -31.87 36.15
CA MET A 11 90.08 -31.41 34.78
C MET A 11 88.90 -32.12 34.05
N ARG A 12 88.83 -33.43 34.20
CA ARG A 12 87.73 -34.22 33.56
C ARG A 12 86.39 -33.94 34.15
N THR A 13 86.28 -33.74 35.48
CA THR A 13 84.98 -33.32 36.10
C THR A 13 84.60 -31.92 35.71
N ALA A 14 85.51 -30.98 35.59
CA ALA A 14 85.27 -29.63 35.11
C ALA A 14 84.75 -29.60 33.64
N ASP A 15 85.38 -30.40 32.74
CA ASP A 15 84.97 -30.53 31.35
C ASP A 15 83.56 -31.17 31.25
N LEU A 16 83.28 -32.19 32.03
CA LEU A 16 81.96 -32.82 32.10
C LEU A 16 80.88 -31.87 32.64
N THR A 17 81.20 -31.09 33.66
CA THR A 17 80.21 -30.07 34.18
C THR A 17 79.97 -28.96 33.16
N LEU A 18 80.98 -28.51 32.42
CA LEU A 18 80.84 -27.50 31.38
C LEU A 18 79.99 -28.01 30.20
N ARG A 19 80.20 -29.23 29.76
CA ARG A 19 79.42 -29.92 28.73
C ARG A 19 77.99 -30.08 29.18
N TYR A 20 77.71 -30.48 30.41
CA TYR A 20 76.38 -30.63 30.98
C TYR A 20 75.64 -29.27 31.03
N GLN A 21 76.37 -28.19 31.43
CA GLN A 21 75.77 -26.84 31.40
C GLN A 21 75.44 -26.37 29.97
N GLN A 22 76.35 -26.63 29.00
CA GLN A 22 76.09 -26.28 27.60
C GLN A 22 74.92 -27.06 27.01
N ASP A 23 74.75 -28.33 27.27
CA ASP A 23 73.66 -29.16 26.81
C ASP A 23 72.36 -28.72 27.47
N SER A 24 72.38 -28.40 28.77
CA SER A 24 71.18 -27.87 29.49
C SER A 24 70.70 -26.53 28.91
N THR A 25 71.64 -25.61 28.61
CA THR A 25 71.28 -24.32 28.00
C THR A 25 70.74 -24.48 26.57
N LEU A 26 71.26 -25.41 25.79
CA LEU A 26 70.82 -25.75 24.44
C LEU A 26 69.39 -26.35 24.47
N ILE A 27 69.11 -27.24 25.42
CA ILE A 27 67.78 -27.83 25.61
C ILE A 27 66.79 -26.75 26.00
N ALA A 28 67.09 -25.89 26.99
CA ALA A 28 66.25 -24.78 27.41
C ALA A 28 65.97 -23.85 26.27
N HIS A 29 66.95 -23.52 25.43
CA HIS A 29 66.72 -22.66 24.25
C HIS A 29 65.82 -23.32 23.18
N ARG A 30 66.00 -24.65 22.96
CA ARG A 30 65.08 -25.38 22.04
C ARG A 30 63.63 -25.40 22.54
N VAL A 31 63.41 -25.62 23.83
CA VAL A 31 62.08 -25.59 24.45
C VAL A 31 61.47 -24.23 24.29
N LEU A 32 62.18 -23.14 24.55
CA LEU A 32 61.71 -21.78 24.40
C LEU A 32 61.32 -21.45 22.94
N LEU A 33 62.14 -21.85 21.98
CA LEU A 33 61.88 -21.72 20.54
C LEU A 33 60.64 -22.51 20.12
N GLN A 34 60.43 -23.70 20.65
CA GLN A 34 59.28 -24.52 20.38
C GLN A 34 57.97 -23.86 20.95
N GLU A 35 58.07 -23.30 22.16
CA GLU A 35 56.98 -22.58 22.78
C GLU A 35 56.57 -21.31 21.96
N GLN A 36 57.57 -20.56 21.50
CA GLN A 36 57.33 -19.40 20.63
C GLN A 36 56.67 -19.81 19.30
N LYS A 37 57.16 -20.90 18.66
CA LYS A 37 56.55 -21.43 17.44
C LYS A 37 55.11 -21.85 17.66
N ASN A 38 54.81 -22.51 18.77
CA ASN A 38 53.45 -22.91 19.12
C ASN A 38 52.54 -21.69 19.35
N LYS A 39 53.00 -20.65 20.06
CA LYS A 39 52.27 -19.40 20.25
C LYS A 39 51.92 -18.72 18.92
N VAL A 40 52.90 -18.64 18.00
CA VAL A 40 52.66 -18.05 16.65
C VAL A 40 51.67 -18.89 15.85
N LEU A 41 51.71 -20.21 15.97
CA LEU A 41 50.79 -21.12 15.27
C LEU A 41 49.35 -20.95 15.79
N VAL A 42 49.18 -20.88 17.10
CA VAL A 42 47.85 -20.62 17.73
C VAL A 42 47.32 -19.24 17.33
N LEU A 43 48.16 -18.20 17.34
CA LEU A 43 47.78 -16.85 16.90
C LEU A 43 47.31 -16.84 15.43
N ARG A 44 48.04 -17.56 14.55
CA ARG A 44 47.63 -17.69 13.15
C ARG A 44 46.30 -18.41 12.97
N GLN A 45 46.10 -19.48 13.73
CA GLN A 45 44.83 -20.22 13.71
C GLN A 45 43.65 -19.35 14.18
N THR A 46 43.81 -18.62 15.30
CA THR A 46 42.77 -17.72 15.81
C THR A 46 42.46 -16.58 14.82
N GLN A 47 43.45 -15.97 14.19
CA GLN A 47 43.24 -14.96 13.15
C GLN A 47 42.50 -15.52 11.96
N PHE A 48 42.79 -16.73 11.52
CA PHE A 48 42.09 -17.38 10.40
C PHE A 48 40.61 -17.65 10.75
N VAL A 49 40.32 -18.14 11.96
CA VAL A 49 38.95 -18.39 12.43
C VAL A 49 38.18 -17.09 12.49
N VAL A 50 38.74 -16.02 13.05
CA VAL A 50 38.09 -14.71 13.13
C VAL A 50 37.79 -14.16 11.73
N PHE A 51 38.74 -14.28 10.81
CA PHE A 51 38.54 -13.87 9.43
C PHE A 51 37.43 -14.67 8.74
N ALA A 52 37.41 -16.00 8.91
CA ALA A 52 36.36 -16.86 8.34
C ALA A 52 34.96 -16.50 8.88
N VAL A 53 34.84 -16.26 10.19
CA VAL A 53 33.59 -15.83 10.83
C VAL A 53 33.13 -14.46 10.28
N ALA A 54 34.06 -13.51 10.12
CA ALA A 54 33.73 -12.20 9.55
C ALA A 54 33.21 -12.31 8.10
N VAL A 55 33.84 -13.12 7.27
CA VAL A 55 33.42 -13.37 5.88
C VAL A 55 32.03 -14.01 5.84
N VAL A 56 31.76 -15.03 6.65
CA VAL A 56 30.45 -15.67 6.73
C VAL A 56 29.39 -14.68 7.19
N SER A 57 29.69 -13.84 8.17
CA SER A 57 28.76 -12.80 8.66
C SER A 57 28.40 -11.78 7.59
N ILE A 58 29.37 -11.34 6.80
CA ILE A 58 29.13 -10.42 5.68
C ILE A 58 28.29 -11.09 4.60
N LEU A 59 28.58 -12.32 4.23
CA LEU A 59 27.82 -13.06 3.23
C LEU A 59 26.37 -13.28 3.66
N THR A 60 26.13 -13.62 4.92
CA THR A 60 24.76 -13.76 5.47
C THR A 60 24.02 -12.43 5.50
N ALA A 61 24.66 -11.34 5.86
CA ALA A 61 24.05 -10.00 5.82
C ALA A 61 23.66 -9.58 4.39
N VAL A 62 24.53 -9.79 3.42
CA VAL A 62 24.26 -9.53 2.00
C VAL A 62 23.12 -10.41 1.49
N PHE A 63 23.11 -11.69 1.83
CA PHE A 63 22.03 -12.61 1.46
C PHE A 63 20.69 -12.15 2.01
N LEU A 64 20.61 -11.82 3.30
CA LEU A 64 19.39 -11.32 3.95
C LEU A 64 18.90 -10.01 3.32
N TYR A 65 19.82 -9.10 2.99
CA TYR A 65 19.48 -7.86 2.29
C TYR A 65 18.89 -8.13 0.91
N LEU A 66 19.52 -8.94 0.07
CA LEU A 66 19.03 -9.30 -1.25
C LEU A 66 17.70 -10.04 -1.21
N TYR A 67 17.54 -10.97 -0.25
CA TYR A 67 16.31 -11.70 -0.02
C TYR A 67 15.16 -10.76 0.36
N SER A 68 15.40 -9.84 1.30
CA SER A 68 14.40 -8.85 1.71
C SER A 68 13.99 -7.91 0.57
N LYS A 69 14.96 -7.48 -0.24
CA LYS A 69 14.71 -6.66 -1.44
C LYS A 69 13.84 -7.40 -2.47
N LYS A 70 14.17 -8.67 -2.75
CA LYS A 70 13.39 -9.53 -3.66
C LYS A 70 11.97 -9.77 -3.14
N LYS A 71 11.80 -10.03 -1.84
CA LYS A 71 10.50 -10.23 -1.20
C LYS A 71 9.62 -8.98 -1.28
N ARG A 72 10.18 -7.78 -1.06
CA ARG A 72 9.46 -6.49 -1.20
C ARG A 72 9.02 -6.26 -2.65
N ALA A 73 9.88 -6.49 -3.63
CA ALA A 73 9.55 -6.35 -5.05
C ALA A 73 8.41 -7.28 -5.47
N LEU A 74 8.42 -8.53 -4.98
CA LEU A 74 7.39 -9.53 -5.28
C LEU A 74 6.04 -9.18 -4.63
N LEU A 75 6.04 -8.66 -3.41
CA LEU A 75 4.85 -8.15 -2.72
C LEU A 75 4.23 -6.96 -3.47
N LEU A 76 5.06 -6.02 -3.92
CA LEU A 76 4.60 -4.87 -4.71
C LEU A 76 3.97 -5.30 -6.03
N ALA A 77 4.62 -6.22 -6.77
CA ALA A 77 4.08 -6.76 -8.02
C ALA A 77 2.76 -7.52 -7.82
N ARG A 78 2.64 -8.29 -6.72
CA ARG A 78 1.42 -9.01 -6.38
C ARG A 78 0.27 -8.06 -6.02
N ASN A 79 0.56 -7.02 -5.23
CA ASN A 79 -0.42 -6.00 -4.87
C ASN A 79 -0.94 -5.25 -6.11
N HIS A 80 -0.04 -4.88 -7.02
CA HIS A 80 -0.42 -4.22 -8.27
C HIS A 80 -1.35 -5.09 -9.14
N ARG A 81 -1.05 -6.39 -9.27
CA ARG A 81 -1.92 -7.34 -9.98
C ARG A 81 -3.29 -7.48 -9.32
N THR A 82 -3.34 -7.58 -8.00
CA THR A 82 -4.59 -7.71 -7.25
C THR A 82 -5.48 -6.47 -7.44
N VAL A 83 -4.91 -5.26 -7.36
CA VAL A 83 -5.66 -4.00 -7.62
C VAL A 83 -6.18 -3.96 -9.04
N SER A 84 -5.35 -4.32 -10.03
CA SER A 84 -5.76 -4.33 -11.44
C SER A 84 -6.87 -5.35 -11.71
N THR A 85 -6.77 -6.56 -11.13
CA THR A 85 -7.80 -7.60 -11.27
C THR A 85 -9.12 -7.18 -10.64
N LEU A 86 -9.09 -6.64 -9.41
CA LEU A 86 -10.28 -6.15 -8.72
C LEU A 86 -10.93 -4.96 -9.44
N ARG A 87 -10.14 -4.11 -10.08
CA ARG A 87 -10.65 -3.01 -10.92
C ARG A 87 -11.36 -3.54 -12.16
N LEU A 88 -10.75 -4.49 -12.87
CA LEU A 88 -11.36 -5.12 -14.03
C LEU A 88 -12.65 -5.86 -13.68
N GLU A 89 -12.70 -6.56 -12.55
CA GLU A 89 -13.94 -7.18 -12.03
C GLU A 89 -15.00 -6.13 -11.69
N ASN A 90 -14.61 -5.01 -11.09
CA ASN A 90 -15.52 -3.92 -10.76
C ASN A 90 -16.09 -3.24 -12.02
N ILE A 91 -15.25 -3.00 -13.04
CA ILE A 91 -15.66 -2.49 -14.34
C ILE A 91 -16.63 -3.47 -15.01
N ARG A 92 -16.28 -4.75 -15.07
CA ARG A 92 -17.11 -5.80 -15.67
C ARG A 92 -18.46 -5.97 -14.98
N ASN A 93 -18.51 -5.84 -13.64
CA ASN A 93 -19.74 -5.95 -12.86
C ASN A 93 -20.56 -4.66 -12.87
N ARG A 94 -19.96 -3.49 -13.16
CA ARG A 94 -20.64 -2.18 -13.18
C ARG A 94 -21.12 -1.76 -14.55
N LEU A 95 -20.40 -2.11 -15.59
CA LEU A 95 -20.94 -2.18 -16.93
C LEU A 95 -21.80 -3.43 -16.99
N SER A 96 -22.83 -3.48 -16.11
CA SER A 96 -23.85 -4.51 -16.25
C SER A 96 -24.35 -4.40 -17.70
N PRO A 97 -24.11 -5.40 -18.54
CA PRO A 97 -24.67 -5.41 -19.90
C PRO A 97 -26.17 -5.13 -19.85
N HIS A 98 -26.82 -5.53 -18.79
CA HIS A 98 -28.21 -5.31 -18.48
C HIS A 98 -28.59 -3.83 -18.28
N PHE A 99 -27.75 -3.00 -17.65
CA PHE A 99 -28.01 -1.56 -17.55
C PHE A 99 -27.91 -0.89 -18.93
N ILE A 100 -26.87 -1.25 -19.70
CA ILE A 100 -26.66 -0.75 -21.06
C ILE A 100 -27.79 -1.20 -21.98
N PHE A 101 -28.15 -2.48 -21.93
CA PHE A 101 -29.26 -3.01 -22.72
C PHE A 101 -30.63 -2.42 -22.32
N ASN A 102 -30.86 -2.22 -21.03
CA ASN A 102 -32.11 -1.60 -20.58
C ASN A 102 -32.23 -0.11 -21.01
N MET A 103 -31.14 0.64 -20.98
CA MET A 103 -31.14 2.01 -21.50
C MET A 103 -31.25 2.04 -23.03
N LEU A 104 -30.46 1.22 -23.74
CA LEU A 104 -30.58 1.12 -25.20
C LEU A 104 -31.98 0.65 -25.66
N ASN A 105 -32.57 -0.32 -24.98
CA ASN A 105 -33.92 -0.82 -25.30
C ASN A 105 -35.01 0.21 -24.99
N ARG A 106 -34.87 1.01 -23.93
CA ARG A 106 -35.80 2.08 -23.61
C ARG A 106 -35.74 3.22 -24.63
N GLU A 107 -34.53 3.49 -25.14
CA GLU A 107 -34.30 4.54 -26.15
C GLU A 107 -34.62 4.11 -27.58
N MET A 108 -34.53 2.83 -27.90
CA MET A 108 -34.94 2.34 -29.23
C MET A 108 -36.47 2.39 -29.44
N ALA A 109 -37.28 2.52 -28.38
CA ALA A 109 -38.75 2.51 -28.50
C ALA A 109 -39.36 3.86 -28.91
N GLU A 110 -38.71 5.03 -28.69
CA GLU A 110 -39.25 6.37 -28.98
C GLU A 110 -38.16 7.36 -29.41
N ARG A 111 -37.97 7.59 -30.72
CA ARG A 111 -36.88 8.41 -31.26
C ARG A 111 -37.30 9.83 -31.60
N ASN A 112 -36.84 10.83 -30.81
CA ASN A 112 -36.79 12.24 -31.14
C ASN A 112 -35.37 12.84 -31.03
N VAL A 113 -35.16 14.07 -31.51
CA VAL A 113 -33.86 14.74 -31.61
C VAL A 113 -33.14 14.88 -30.25
N GLU A 114 -33.89 15.03 -29.16
CA GLU A 114 -33.37 15.07 -27.78
C GLU A 114 -32.71 13.75 -27.36
N GLU A 115 -33.19 12.62 -27.85
CA GLU A 115 -32.72 11.27 -27.57
C GLU A 115 -31.27 11.02 -28.10
N LYS A 116 -30.92 11.65 -29.21
CA LYS A 116 -29.52 11.59 -29.73
C LYS A 116 -28.55 12.26 -28.78
N GLN A 117 -28.98 13.32 -28.06
CA GLN A 117 -28.11 13.94 -27.04
C GLN A 117 -27.94 13.06 -25.80
N GLU A 118 -28.97 12.34 -25.40
CA GLU A 118 -28.94 11.41 -24.26
C GLU A 118 -28.00 10.22 -24.54
N LEU A 119 -28.17 9.59 -25.70
CA LEU A 119 -27.30 8.49 -26.11
C LEU A 119 -25.85 8.95 -26.20
N SER A 120 -25.59 10.13 -26.74
CA SER A 120 -24.24 10.72 -26.75
C SER A 120 -23.69 10.95 -25.33
N SER A 121 -24.52 11.42 -24.40
CA SER A 121 -24.14 11.65 -23.01
C SER A 121 -23.86 10.33 -22.29
N LEU A 122 -24.65 9.30 -22.55
CA LEU A 122 -24.43 7.95 -22.02
C LEU A 122 -23.12 7.34 -22.53
N VAL A 123 -22.89 7.42 -23.84
CA VAL A 123 -21.65 6.91 -24.47
C VAL A 123 -20.42 7.65 -23.90
N LYS A 124 -20.51 8.97 -23.73
CA LYS A 124 -19.47 9.77 -23.07
C LYS A 124 -19.24 9.34 -21.61
N LEU A 125 -20.31 9.13 -20.85
CA LEU A 125 -20.22 8.67 -19.47
C LEU A 125 -19.56 7.28 -19.39
N MET A 126 -19.94 6.35 -20.25
CA MET A 126 -19.35 5.02 -20.31
C MET A 126 -17.86 5.06 -20.63
N ARG A 127 -17.50 5.85 -21.66
CA ARG A 127 -16.10 6.05 -22.04
C ARG A 127 -15.28 6.62 -20.88
N ARG A 128 -15.82 7.66 -20.22
CA ARG A 128 -15.16 8.29 -19.07
C ARG A 128 -15.02 7.33 -17.88
N ASN A 129 -16.04 6.50 -17.65
CA ASN A 129 -15.98 5.46 -16.61
C ASN A 129 -14.82 4.48 -16.86
N LEU A 130 -14.64 4.02 -18.09
CA LEU A 130 -13.53 3.14 -18.47
C LEU A 130 -12.17 3.83 -18.27
N GLU A 131 -12.05 5.08 -18.75
CA GLU A 131 -10.82 5.86 -18.60
C GLU A 131 -10.42 6.07 -17.12
N LEU A 132 -11.40 6.41 -16.26
CA LEU A 132 -11.18 6.57 -14.83
C LEU A 132 -10.83 5.24 -14.14
N ALA A 133 -11.44 4.15 -14.59
CA ALA A 133 -11.20 2.83 -14.03
C ALA A 133 -9.80 2.26 -14.32
N GLU A 134 -9.20 2.65 -15.44
CA GLU A 134 -7.83 2.25 -15.80
C GLU A 134 -6.75 2.99 -14.98
N GLN A 135 -7.09 4.16 -14.44
CA GLN A 135 -6.16 4.99 -13.67
C GLN A 135 -6.19 4.63 -12.18
N LEU A 136 -5.02 4.67 -11.53
CA LEU A 136 -4.93 4.51 -10.08
C LEU A 136 -5.47 5.73 -9.34
N CYS A 137 -5.13 6.91 -9.86
CA CYS A 137 -5.46 8.21 -9.29
C CYS A 137 -5.77 9.19 -10.41
N VAL A 138 -6.74 10.03 -10.17
CA VAL A 138 -7.23 11.08 -11.05
C VAL A 138 -7.27 12.41 -10.30
N THR A 139 -7.56 13.51 -10.98
CA THR A 139 -7.81 14.78 -10.30
C THR A 139 -9.22 14.76 -9.68
N LEU A 140 -9.39 15.49 -8.59
CA LEU A 140 -10.69 15.69 -7.97
C LEU A 140 -11.69 16.31 -8.97
N ALA A 141 -11.22 17.22 -9.83
CA ALA A 141 -12.04 17.82 -10.90
C ALA A 141 -12.60 16.77 -11.87
N GLU A 142 -11.79 15.79 -12.28
CA GLU A 142 -12.21 14.71 -13.17
C GLU A 142 -13.27 13.81 -12.56
N GLU A 143 -13.15 13.47 -11.28
CA GLU A 143 -14.18 12.70 -10.55
C GLU A 143 -15.47 13.48 -10.36
N LEU A 144 -15.36 14.75 -10.01
CA LEU A 144 -16.55 15.61 -9.82
C LEU A 144 -17.29 15.86 -11.13
N ASP A 145 -16.58 16.01 -12.25
CA ASP A 145 -17.21 16.14 -13.58
C ASP A 145 -17.98 14.87 -13.98
N PHE A 146 -17.36 13.70 -13.74
CA PHE A 146 -18.05 12.42 -13.93
C PHE A 146 -19.32 12.33 -13.07
N VAL A 147 -19.21 12.64 -11.78
CA VAL A 147 -20.33 12.58 -10.82
C VAL A 147 -21.47 13.54 -11.22
N LYS A 148 -21.16 14.76 -11.65
CA LYS A 148 -22.15 15.71 -12.18
C LYS A 148 -22.90 15.12 -13.37
N THR A 149 -22.17 14.56 -14.32
CA THR A 149 -22.74 13.95 -15.53
C THR A 149 -23.64 12.76 -15.17
N TYR A 150 -23.19 11.90 -14.26
CA TYR A 150 -23.95 10.76 -13.75
C TYR A 150 -25.24 11.18 -13.04
N ILE A 151 -25.17 12.14 -12.13
CA ILE A 151 -26.34 12.68 -11.39
C ILE A 151 -27.36 13.28 -12.36
N ASN A 152 -26.91 14.04 -13.36
CA ASN A 152 -27.79 14.63 -14.35
C ASN A 152 -28.54 13.58 -15.19
N LEU A 153 -27.86 12.46 -15.48
CA LEU A 153 -28.49 11.33 -16.19
C LEU A 153 -29.55 10.63 -15.31
N GLU A 154 -29.19 10.33 -14.05
CA GLU A 154 -30.09 9.64 -13.11
C GLU A 154 -31.26 10.50 -12.66
N ARG A 155 -31.15 11.84 -12.67
CA ARG A 155 -32.23 12.77 -12.32
C ARG A 155 -33.51 12.54 -13.14
N ARG A 156 -33.36 12.21 -14.42
CA ARG A 156 -34.52 11.90 -15.28
C ARG A 156 -35.21 10.59 -14.88
N SER A 157 -34.44 9.60 -14.46
CA SER A 157 -34.97 8.30 -14.01
C SER A 157 -35.60 8.36 -12.62
N LEU A 158 -35.05 9.21 -11.73
CA LEU A 158 -35.56 9.37 -10.36
C LEU A 158 -36.72 10.34 -10.23
N GLY A 159 -36.94 11.19 -11.24
CA GLY A 159 -38.08 12.12 -11.28
C GLY A 159 -37.84 13.45 -10.54
N PRO A 160 -38.89 14.27 -10.42
CA PRO A 160 -38.79 15.64 -9.91
C PRO A 160 -38.44 15.72 -8.42
N ASP A 161 -38.72 14.68 -7.65
CA ASP A 161 -38.46 14.63 -6.21
C ASP A 161 -36.97 14.34 -5.89
N PHE A 162 -36.14 14.20 -6.91
CA PHE A 162 -34.71 14.00 -6.73
C PHE A 162 -33.92 15.31 -6.75
N HIS A 163 -33.34 15.65 -5.64
CA HIS A 163 -32.50 16.82 -5.42
C HIS A 163 -31.08 16.44 -5.18
N SER A 164 -30.16 17.14 -5.81
CA SER A 164 -28.72 16.92 -5.60
C SER A 164 -27.98 18.24 -5.43
N GLU A 165 -27.11 18.32 -4.46
CA GLU A 165 -26.26 19.48 -4.24
C GLU A 165 -24.78 19.03 -4.26
N LEU A 166 -23.95 19.76 -5.03
CA LEU A 166 -22.51 19.58 -5.06
C LEU A 166 -21.83 20.89 -4.64
N LYS A 167 -21.28 20.91 -3.44
CA LYS A 167 -20.65 22.08 -2.81
C LYS A 167 -19.17 21.89 -2.70
N ILE A 168 -18.39 22.83 -3.26
CA ILE A 168 -16.94 22.87 -3.15
C ILE A 168 -16.59 24.20 -2.48
N GLU A 169 -15.80 24.15 -1.41
CA GLU A 169 -15.30 25.37 -0.76
C GLU A 169 -14.34 26.14 -1.67
N LYS A 170 -14.31 27.48 -1.51
CA LYS A 170 -13.60 28.40 -2.41
C LYS A 170 -12.08 28.21 -2.38
N ASP A 171 -11.53 27.73 -1.28
CA ASP A 171 -10.11 27.44 -1.06
C ASP A 171 -9.65 26.08 -1.57
N VAL A 172 -10.58 25.28 -2.12
CA VAL A 172 -10.28 24.01 -2.76
C VAL A 172 -10.11 24.21 -4.25
N GLN A 173 -8.97 23.76 -4.81
CA GLN A 173 -8.67 23.76 -6.24
C GLN A 173 -8.71 22.33 -6.78
N PRO A 174 -9.85 21.86 -7.31
CA PRO A 174 -10.05 20.44 -7.66
C PRO A 174 -9.09 19.92 -8.74
N GLU A 175 -8.59 20.81 -9.61
CA GLU A 175 -7.66 20.47 -10.70
C GLU A 175 -6.28 20.07 -10.17
N GLN A 176 -5.90 20.56 -8.99
CA GLN A 176 -4.58 20.32 -8.39
C GLN A 176 -4.58 19.16 -7.40
N ILE A 177 -5.76 18.73 -6.94
CA ILE A 177 -5.91 17.68 -5.95
C ILE A 177 -6.03 16.34 -6.66
N ARG A 178 -5.14 15.40 -6.32
CA ARG A 178 -5.24 14.01 -6.79
C ARG A 178 -5.94 13.15 -5.74
N ILE A 179 -6.77 12.24 -6.21
CA ILE A 179 -7.49 11.28 -5.36
C ILE A 179 -7.43 9.88 -5.99
N PRO A 180 -7.60 8.79 -5.22
CA PRO A 180 -7.82 7.47 -5.79
C PRO A 180 -9.02 7.46 -6.72
N SER A 181 -8.87 6.87 -7.88
CA SER A 181 -9.94 6.79 -8.88
C SER A 181 -11.20 6.10 -8.33
N MET A 182 -12.36 6.56 -8.74
CA MET A 182 -13.70 6.08 -8.33
C MET A 182 -14.05 6.33 -6.85
N MET A 183 -13.32 7.17 -6.16
CA MET A 183 -13.48 7.42 -4.74
C MET A 183 -14.82 8.11 -4.42
N ILE A 184 -15.25 9.06 -5.24
CA ILE A 184 -16.54 9.78 -5.11
C ILE A 184 -17.62 9.05 -5.91
N GLN A 185 -17.27 8.59 -7.10
CA GLN A 185 -18.20 7.92 -8.01
C GLN A 185 -18.91 6.74 -7.33
N ILE A 186 -18.18 5.85 -6.67
CA ILE A 186 -18.73 4.64 -6.08
C ILE A 186 -19.73 4.90 -4.97
N PRO A 187 -19.46 5.76 -3.96
CA PRO A 187 -20.47 6.13 -2.97
C PRO A 187 -21.70 6.80 -3.58
N VAL A 188 -21.51 7.69 -4.55
CA VAL A 188 -22.64 8.36 -5.24
C VAL A 188 -23.51 7.35 -5.98
N GLU A 189 -22.91 6.43 -6.75
CA GLU A 189 -23.68 5.37 -7.40
C GLU A 189 -24.39 4.46 -6.39
N ASN A 190 -23.77 4.14 -5.26
CA ASN A 190 -24.40 3.35 -4.21
C ASN A 190 -25.60 4.07 -3.60
N ALA A 191 -25.46 5.37 -3.28
CA ALA A 191 -26.55 6.19 -2.78
C ALA A 191 -27.73 6.20 -3.76
N VAL A 192 -27.48 6.48 -5.04
CA VAL A 192 -28.53 6.50 -6.07
C VAL A 192 -29.19 5.14 -6.26
N LYS A 193 -28.41 4.07 -6.43
CA LYS A 193 -28.92 2.73 -6.77
C LYS A 193 -29.58 2.01 -5.61
N HIS A 194 -29.06 2.15 -4.40
CA HIS A 194 -29.43 1.31 -3.27
C HIS A 194 -30.22 2.05 -2.19
N ALA A 195 -30.05 3.38 -2.09
CA ALA A 195 -30.72 4.17 -1.07
C ALA A 195 -31.87 4.99 -1.65
N LEU A 196 -31.66 5.71 -2.76
CA LEU A 196 -32.59 6.69 -3.26
C LEU A 196 -33.60 6.13 -4.29
N ARG A 197 -33.25 5.11 -5.07
CA ARG A 197 -34.11 4.59 -6.14
C ARG A 197 -35.41 4.00 -5.62
N GLU A 198 -35.37 3.32 -4.48
CA GLU A 198 -36.54 2.67 -3.86
C GLU A 198 -37.20 3.55 -2.78
N LYS A 199 -36.62 4.74 -2.50
CA LYS A 199 -37.16 5.65 -1.50
C LYS A 199 -38.43 6.37 -2.04
N GLU A 200 -39.48 6.41 -1.24
CA GLU A 200 -40.67 7.22 -1.50
C GLU A 200 -40.46 8.64 -0.99
N GLY A 201 -41.07 9.63 -1.70
CA GLY A 201 -40.98 11.05 -1.38
C GLY A 201 -39.63 11.67 -1.80
N GLU A 202 -39.23 12.73 -1.11
CA GLU A 202 -38.02 13.48 -1.45
C GLU A 202 -36.75 12.65 -1.34
N ARG A 203 -35.93 12.69 -2.39
CA ARG A 203 -34.64 11.98 -2.54
C ARG A 203 -33.54 13.00 -2.62
N ASN A 204 -32.70 13.03 -1.59
CA ASN A 204 -31.67 14.04 -1.47
C ASN A 204 -30.28 13.41 -1.45
N LEU A 205 -29.38 13.98 -2.26
CA LEU A 205 -27.96 13.60 -2.34
C LEU A 205 -27.09 14.85 -2.20
N TRP A 206 -26.20 14.85 -1.22
CA TRP A 206 -25.25 15.94 -1.00
C TRP A 206 -23.81 15.42 -1.20
N VAL A 207 -23.05 16.17 -1.97
CA VAL A 207 -21.59 15.96 -2.12
C VAL A 207 -20.92 17.26 -1.71
N SER A 208 -20.07 17.21 -0.70
CA SER A 208 -19.32 18.38 -0.23
C SER A 208 -17.84 18.10 -0.18
N VAL A 209 -17.06 19.11 -0.56
CA VAL A 209 -15.60 19.10 -0.50
C VAL A 209 -15.15 20.35 0.23
N CYS A 210 -14.38 20.15 1.31
CA CYS A 210 -13.87 21.24 2.14
C CYS A 210 -12.43 20.98 2.58
N ARG A 211 -11.73 22.03 2.97
CA ARG A 211 -10.46 21.91 3.67
C ARG A 211 -10.67 21.58 5.15
N ARG A 212 -9.85 20.67 5.67
CA ARG A 212 -9.86 20.31 7.10
C ARG A 212 -8.43 20.06 7.59
N GLY A 213 -7.88 21.02 8.32
CA GLY A 213 -6.48 20.97 8.76
C GLY A 213 -5.52 21.01 7.58
N ASN A 214 -4.59 20.05 7.49
CA ASN A 214 -3.63 19.88 6.41
C ASN A 214 -4.10 18.87 5.36
N GLY A 215 -5.39 18.85 5.06
CA GLY A 215 -5.96 17.91 4.11
C GLY A 215 -7.33 18.34 3.57
N ILE A 216 -7.87 17.45 2.75
CA ILE A 216 -9.18 17.60 2.09
C ILE A 216 -10.17 16.62 2.71
N CYS A 217 -11.34 17.10 3.04
CA CYS A 217 -12.47 16.30 3.49
C CYS A 217 -13.52 16.25 2.37
N ILE A 218 -13.88 15.05 1.95
CA ILE A 218 -14.95 14.79 0.95
C ILE A 218 -16.04 14.01 1.65
N LYS A 219 -17.27 14.52 1.58
CA LYS A 219 -18.46 13.90 2.17
C LYS A 219 -19.51 13.65 1.11
N ILE A 220 -20.09 12.46 1.14
CA ILE A 220 -21.23 12.06 0.32
C ILE A 220 -22.33 11.61 1.28
N THR A 221 -23.46 12.28 1.26
CA THR A 221 -24.58 12.04 2.17
C THR A 221 -25.87 11.83 1.37
N ASP A 222 -26.66 10.83 1.73
CA ASP A 222 -28.00 10.59 1.20
C ASP A 222 -29.04 10.56 2.32
N ASN A 223 -30.33 10.67 1.95
CA ASN A 223 -31.46 10.51 2.88
C ASN A 223 -32.23 9.20 2.67
N GLY A 224 -31.55 8.15 2.21
CA GLY A 224 -32.19 6.88 1.82
C GLY A 224 -32.42 5.88 2.97
N GLY A 225 -32.50 6.34 4.22
CA GLY A 225 -32.81 5.49 5.39
C GLY A 225 -31.60 4.86 6.07
N GLY A 226 -30.37 5.25 5.67
CA GLY A 226 -29.12 4.82 6.27
C GLY A 226 -28.60 3.48 5.76
N TYR A 227 -27.36 3.17 6.11
CA TYR A 227 -26.68 1.92 5.75
C TYR A 227 -27.14 0.76 6.63
N ARG A 228 -27.61 -0.31 6.02
CA ARG A 228 -28.04 -1.56 6.68
C ARG A 228 -27.17 -2.72 6.17
N PRO A 229 -26.29 -3.29 6.99
CA PRO A 229 -25.41 -4.41 6.57
C PRO A 229 -26.16 -5.65 6.05
N ASP A 230 -27.36 -5.90 6.58
CA ASP A 230 -28.16 -7.10 6.31
C ASP A 230 -29.23 -6.89 5.21
N SER A 231 -29.26 -5.75 4.54
CA SER A 231 -30.23 -5.55 3.47
C SER A 231 -29.92 -6.51 2.32
N ARG A 232 -30.90 -7.36 1.97
CA ARG A 232 -30.87 -8.33 0.85
C ARG A 232 -30.76 -7.66 -0.53
N ASN A 233 -30.49 -6.38 -0.56
CA ASN A 233 -30.26 -5.63 -1.78
C ASN A 233 -28.98 -6.12 -2.43
N ARG A 234 -29.14 -6.77 -3.58
CA ARG A 234 -28.15 -7.49 -4.40
C ARG A 234 -27.03 -6.61 -4.99
N GLY A 235 -26.62 -5.56 -4.31
CA GLY A 235 -25.38 -4.87 -4.58
C GLY A 235 -24.22 -5.71 -4.03
N THR A 236 -23.32 -6.14 -4.88
CA THR A 236 -22.22 -7.06 -4.53
C THR A 236 -21.25 -6.50 -3.47
N GLY A 237 -21.45 -5.28 -2.97
CA GLY A 237 -20.52 -4.60 -2.04
C GLY A 237 -19.09 -4.46 -2.60
N THR A 238 -18.89 -4.88 -3.84
CA THR A 238 -17.58 -5.00 -4.49
C THR A 238 -16.94 -3.64 -4.67
N GLY A 239 -17.74 -2.60 -4.97
CA GLY A 239 -17.21 -1.27 -5.22
C GLY A 239 -16.47 -0.66 -4.03
N MET A 240 -17.14 -0.60 -2.87
CA MET A 240 -16.51 -0.08 -1.65
C MET A 240 -15.29 -0.93 -1.23
N LYS A 241 -15.36 -2.25 -1.39
CA LYS A 241 -14.21 -3.13 -1.13
C LYS A 241 -13.01 -2.77 -1.99
N VAL A 242 -13.22 -2.45 -3.28
CA VAL A 242 -12.13 -2.06 -4.20
C VAL A 242 -11.50 -0.74 -3.75
N ILE A 243 -12.31 0.28 -3.39
CA ILE A 243 -11.79 1.56 -2.87
C ILE A 243 -10.96 1.30 -1.60
N MET A 244 -11.54 0.59 -0.62
CA MET A 244 -10.86 0.31 0.66
C MET A 244 -9.55 -0.44 0.46
N GLN A 245 -9.49 -1.41 -0.46
CA GLN A 245 -8.25 -2.11 -0.78
C GLN A 245 -7.23 -1.21 -1.48
N THR A 246 -7.67 -0.37 -2.41
CA THR A 246 -6.80 0.61 -3.08
C THR A 246 -6.19 1.58 -2.06
N ILE A 247 -7.02 2.16 -1.18
CA ILE A 247 -6.58 3.06 -0.10
C ILE A 247 -5.61 2.33 0.83
N ARG A 248 -5.90 1.10 1.24
CA ARG A 248 -5.01 0.32 2.10
C ARG A 248 -3.62 0.09 1.48
N ILE A 249 -3.57 -0.16 0.17
CA ILE A 249 -2.29 -0.34 -0.54
C ILE A 249 -1.52 0.97 -0.59
N LEU A 250 -2.19 2.08 -0.89
CA LEU A 250 -1.59 3.40 -0.93
C LEU A 250 -1.10 3.85 0.46
N ASN A 251 -1.88 3.62 1.52
CA ASN A 251 -1.53 3.97 2.89
C ASN A 251 -0.27 3.25 3.40
N ASN A 252 0.05 2.05 2.89
CA ASN A 252 1.26 1.32 3.30
C ASN A 252 2.58 2.06 3.03
N LYS A 253 2.58 3.06 2.15
CA LYS A 253 3.77 3.84 1.77
C LYS A 253 3.77 5.26 2.33
N ASN A 254 2.64 5.70 2.84
CA ASN A 254 2.46 7.06 3.32
C ASN A 254 2.59 7.14 4.84
N LYS A 255 3.11 8.25 5.35
CA LYS A 255 3.18 8.52 6.80
C LYS A 255 1.81 8.87 7.36
N GLU A 256 1.03 9.63 6.60
CA GLU A 256 -0.35 9.99 6.90
C GLU A 256 -1.27 9.15 6.02
N ALA A 257 -2.32 8.62 6.60
CA ALA A 257 -3.25 7.72 5.92
C ALA A 257 -4.44 8.50 5.33
N ILE A 258 -4.97 8.02 4.21
CA ILE A 258 -6.33 8.38 3.79
C ILE A 258 -7.29 7.65 4.72
N ASP A 259 -8.17 8.38 5.40
CA ASP A 259 -9.19 7.82 6.27
C ASP A 259 -10.54 7.75 5.56
N VAL A 260 -11.28 6.68 5.86
CA VAL A 260 -12.63 6.45 5.31
C VAL A 260 -13.58 6.10 6.45
N LEU A 261 -14.65 6.86 6.55
CA LEU A 261 -15.70 6.63 7.52
C LEU A 261 -17.04 6.47 6.80
N VAL A 262 -17.78 5.42 7.14
CA VAL A 262 -19.15 5.18 6.66
C VAL A 262 -20.03 5.04 7.89
N HIS A 263 -21.02 5.91 8.03
CA HIS A 263 -21.91 5.89 9.20
C HIS A 263 -23.31 6.42 8.85
N ASN A 264 -24.26 6.08 9.70
CA ASN A 264 -25.60 6.63 9.60
C ASN A 264 -25.68 7.99 10.29
N VAL A 265 -26.39 8.92 9.65
CA VAL A 265 -26.58 10.28 10.15
C VAL A 265 -28.07 10.60 10.29
N SER A 266 -28.44 11.34 11.34
CA SER A 266 -29.75 11.96 11.45
C SER A 266 -29.71 13.32 10.77
N LEU A 267 -30.54 13.49 9.75
CA LEU A 267 -30.63 14.72 8.98
C LEU A 267 -31.51 15.76 9.70
N GLN A 268 -31.41 17.03 9.30
CA GLN A 268 -32.24 18.11 9.89
C GLN A 268 -33.74 17.89 9.67
N SER A 269 -34.10 17.15 8.63
CA SER A 269 -35.48 16.72 8.37
C SER A 269 -36.02 15.68 9.37
N GLY A 270 -35.16 15.12 10.25
CA GLY A 270 -35.48 13.99 11.11
C GLY A 270 -35.33 12.62 10.43
N GLU A 271 -35.05 12.57 9.14
CA GLU A 271 -34.80 11.34 8.40
C GLU A 271 -33.41 10.78 8.71
N MET A 272 -33.27 9.46 8.57
CA MET A 272 -31.96 8.80 8.61
C MET A 272 -31.35 8.80 7.20
N GLY A 273 -30.05 9.04 7.14
CA GLY A 273 -29.24 8.95 5.94
C GLY A 273 -27.96 8.15 6.16
N CYS A 274 -27.24 7.91 5.09
CA CYS A 274 -25.88 7.39 5.12
C CYS A 274 -24.89 8.49 4.73
N GLU A 275 -23.81 8.63 5.49
CA GLU A 275 -22.70 9.53 5.14
C GLU A 275 -21.42 8.71 4.94
N VAL A 276 -20.77 8.92 3.80
CA VAL A 276 -19.43 8.43 3.50
C VAL A 276 -18.49 9.62 3.52
N THR A 277 -17.52 9.60 4.43
CA THR A 277 -16.53 10.66 4.58
C THR A 277 -15.14 10.13 4.24
N PHE A 278 -14.40 10.84 3.40
CA PHE A 278 -12.98 10.62 3.12
C PHE A 278 -12.19 11.82 3.63
N TRP A 279 -11.08 11.55 4.30
CA TRP A 279 -10.07 12.54 4.61
C TRP A 279 -8.77 12.19 3.90
N LEU A 280 -8.19 13.15 3.16
CA LEU A 280 -6.99 12.99 2.36
C LEU A 280 -5.95 14.02 2.79
N PRO A 281 -4.75 13.63 3.24
CA PRO A 281 -3.68 14.56 3.56
C PRO A 281 -3.11 15.25 2.30
N ASP A 282 -2.68 16.51 2.42
CA ASP A 282 -2.15 17.30 1.31
C ASP A 282 -0.88 16.67 0.68
N ASN A 283 0.01 16.12 1.52
CA ASN A 283 1.28 15.55 1.08
C ASN A 283 1.20 14.02 0.95
N TYR A 284 0.36 13.54 0.05
CA TYR A 284 0.14 12.12 -0.14
C TYR A 284 0.81 11.60 -1.42
N ASP A 285 1.59 10.49 -1.32
CA ASP A 285 2.23 9.85 -2.47
C ASP A 285 1.34 8.74 -3.04
N TYR A 286 0.86 8.95 -4.27
CA TYR A 286 -0.02 8.03 -4.99
C TYR A 286 0.71 7.00 -5.85
N ARG A 287 2.05 7.00 -5.87
CA ARG A 287 2.85 6.02 -6.64
C ARG A 287 2.83 4.66 -5.92
N ILE A 288 2.67 3.57 -6.65
CA ILE A 288 2.70 2.18 -6.12
C ILE A 288 4.08 1.55 -6.36
#